data_6f0e36886141840945ee310c658b9070
#
_entry.id   6f0e36886141840945ee310c658b9070
#
_cell.length_a   1.000
_cell.length_b   1.000
_cell.length_c   1.000
_cell.angle_alpha   90.00
_cell.angle_beta   90.00
_cell.angle_gamma   90.00
#
_symmetry.space_group_name_H-M   'P 1'
#
loop_
_entity.id
_entity.type
_entity.pdbx_description
1 polymer ?
#
loop_
_entity_poly.entity_id
_entity_poly.type
_entity_poly.pdbx_seq_one_letter_code
_entity_poly.pdbx_strand_id
1 'polypeptide(L)'
;MQTLQRRQFYPMWLAGLLLALAASWVQAADFRVTDTTGKTHTLSGYKGKWVLVNYWATWCPPCLEEIPDLIALHENKKNNLVVIGIALDYRNAKQVTEFADGLLVSYPIVLGNPKVVNQIGPVQGLPTTYLYNPDGKMVAQQVGAITREAVESHIASKTARPKK
;
A
#
# COMPACT_ATOMS: atom_id res chain seq x y z
N MET A 1 -79.49 20.93 3.60
CA MET A 1 -78.22 21.54 3.23
C MET A 1 -77.11 20.63 3.64
N GLN A 2 -76.60 19.82 2.72
CA GLN A 2 -75.51 18.86 2.97
C GLN A 2 -74.24 19.44 2.40
N THR A 3 -73.29 19.75 3.23
CA THR A 3 -71.95 20.21 2.87
C THR A 3 -71.08 19.00 2.54
N LEU A 4 -70.76 18.85 1.25
CA LEU A 4 -69.86 17.84 0.73
C LEU A 4 -68.40 18.19 1.12
N GLN A 5 -67.83 17.47 2.09
CA GLN A 5 -66.37 17.53 2.38
C GLN A 5 -65.63 16.79 1.27
N ARG A 6 -64.90 17.54 0.44
CA ARG A 6 -63.93 17.01 -0.50
C ARG A 6 -62.68 16.51 0.28
N ARG A 7 -62.54 15.18 0.42
CA ARG A 7 -61.31 14.56 0.86
C ARG A 7 -60.27 14.69 -0.26
N GLN A 8 -59.28 15.54 -0.06
CA GLN A 8 -58.09 15.56 -0.90
C GLN A 8 -57.22 14.37 -0.57
N PHE A 9 -57.17 13.38 -1.47
CA PHE A 9 -56.18 12.30 -1.44
C PHE A 9 -54.87 12.84 -2.05
N TYR A 10 -53.92 13.18 -1.22
CA TYR A 10 -52.55 13.37 -1.66
C TYR A 10 -51.92 12.00 -1.92
N PRO A 11 -51.34 11.74 -3.10
CA PRO A 11 -50.68 10.48 -3.35
C PRO A 11 -49.37 10.46 -2.58
N MET A 12 -49.31 9.62 -1.52
CA MET A 12 -48.15 9.33 -0.68
C MET A 12 -47.02 8.55 -1.39
N TRP A 13 -46.92 8.65 -2.72
CA TRP A 13 -45.99 7.86 -3.54
C TRP A 13 -44.71 8.61 -3.98
N LEU A 14 -44.53 9.88 -3.59
CA LEU A 14 -43.39 10.68 -3.99
C LEU A 14 -42.31 10.90 -2.91
N ALA A 15 -42.46 10.32 -1.70
CA ALA A 15 -41.45 10.46 -0.62
C ALA A 15 -40.42 9.32 -0.57
N GLY A 16 -40.48 8.34 -1.47
CA GLY A 16 -39.69 7.12 -1.41
C GLY A 16 -38.44 7.07 -2.30
N LEU A 17 -38.07 8.12 -3.03
CA LEU A 17 -37.06 8.00 -4.10
C LEU A 17 -35.81 8.88 -3.94
N LEU A 18 -35.39 9.24 -2.75
CA LEU A 18 -34.14 10.00 -2.51
C LEU A 18 -33.21 9.40 -1.46
N LEU A 19 -33.29 8.10 -1.20
CA LEU A 19 -32.34 7.36 -0.35
C LEU A 19 -31.52 6.38 -1.19
N ALA A 20 -30.96 6.88 -2.29
CA ALA A 20 -30.06 6.09 -3.12
C ALA A 20 -28.71 6.78 -3.22
N LEU A 21 -27.66 6.05 -2.78
CA LEU A 21 -26.28 6.20 -3.23
C LEU A 21 -25.40 7.26 -2.54
N ALA A 22 -25.32 7.27 -1.22
CA ALA A 22 -24.05 7.56 -0.59
C ALA A 22 -23.23 6.27 -0.54
N ALA A 23 -22.80 5.75 -1.68
CA ALA A 23 -21.71 4.80 -1.74
C ALA A 23 -20.48 5.53 -1.25
N SER A 24 -20.19 5.44 0.07
CA SER A 24 -18.95 5.92 0.66
C SER A 24 -17.83 5.14 -0.02
N TRP A 25 -17.18 5.75 -0.97
CA TRP A 25 -15.93 5.29 -1.52
C TRP A 25 -14.93 5.38 -0.37
N VAL A 26 -14.74 4.28 0.35
CA VAL A 26 -13.61 4.14 1.26
C VAL A 26 -12.37 4.16 0.37
N GLN A 27 -11.86 5.37 0.17
CA GLN A 27 -10.59 5.59 -0.51
C GLN A 27 -9.53 4.97 0.41
N ALA A 28 -8.90 3.89 -0.02
CA ALA A 28 -7.71 3.39 0.65
C ALA A 28 -6.72 4.56 0.76
N ALA A 29 -6.14 4.75 1.95
CA ALA A 29 -5.21 5.85 2.17
C ALA A 29 -4.08 5.78 1.12
N ASP A 30 -4.01 6.78 0.24
CA ASP A 30 -2.99 6.85 -0.81
C ASP A 30 -1.73 7.48 -0.21
N PHE A 31 -0.67 6.71 -0.07
CA PHE A 31 0.60 7.28 0.32
C PHE A 31 1.27 8.00 -0.85
N ARG A 32 2.00 9.06 -0.51
CA ARG A 32 2.87 9.80 -1.45
C ARG A 32 4.24 9.98 -0.81
N VAL A 33 5.25 9.36 -1.39
CA VAL A 33 6.63 9.40 -0.92
C VAL A 33 7.59 9.76 -2.05
N THR A 34 8.72 10.37 -1.72
CA THR A 34 9.75 10.74 -2.69
C THR A 34 11.02 9.95 -2.39
N ASP A 35 11.58 9.28 -3.40
CA ASP A 35 12.81 8.51 -3.25
C ASP A 35 14.07 9.41 -3.25
N THR A 36 15.21 8.80 -3.02
CA THR A 36 16.52 9.47 -2.97
C THR A 36 16.97 10.06 -4.30
N THR A 37 16.33 9.68 -5.42
CA THR A 37 16.56 10.26 -6.75
C THR A 37 15.67 11.46 -7.05
N GLY A 38 14.72 11.78 -6.15
CA GLY A 38 13.73 12.84 -6.32
C GLY A 38 12.43 12.40 -7.01
N LYS A 39 12.30 11.13 -7.37
CA LYS A 39 11.08 10.62 -7.99
C LYS A 39 9.99 10.39 -6.94
N THR A 40 8.77 10.84 -7.25
CA THR A 40 7.59 10.63 -6.41
C THR A 40 6.90 9.31 -6.74
N HIS A 41 6.55 8.56 -5.70
CA HIS A 41 5.81 7.31 -5.74
C HIS A 41 4.50 7.47 -4.98
N THR A 42 3.39 7.09 -5.60
CA THR A 42 2.06 7.05 -4.96
C THR A 42 1.48 5.67 -5.09
N LEU A 43 0.71 5.22 -4.11
CA LEU A 43 0.04 3.92 -4.19
C LEU A 43 -0.91 3.87 -5.40
N SER A 44 -1.67 4.95 -5.63
CA SER A 44 -2.56 5.10 -6.79
C SER A 44 -1.82 5.06 -8.14
N GLY A 45 -0.58 5.52 -8.20
CA GLY A 45 0.28 5.46 -9.39
C GLY A 45 0.73 4.03 -9.74
N TYR A 46 0.58 3.10 -8.82
CA TYR A 46 0.87 1.67 -9.00
C TYR A 46 -0.38 0.80 -9.17
N LYS A 47 -1.54 1.41 -9.44
CA LYS A 47 -2.77 0.66 -9.67
C LYS A 47 -2.56 -0.43 -10.73
N GLY A 48 -3.05 -1.62 -10.45
CA GLY A 48 -2.83 -2.80 -11.28
C GLY A 48 -1.56 -3.58 -10.97
N LYS A 49 -0.70 -3.10 -10.06
CA LYS A 49 0.52 -3.77 -9.59
C LYS A 49 0.43 -4.11 -8.12
N TRP A 50 1.14 -5.14 -7.72
CA TRP A 50 1.46 -5.36 -6.31
C TRP A 50 2.48 -4.33 -5.86
N VAL A 51 2.36 -3.84 -4.62
CA VAL A 51 3.34 -2.91 -4.02
C VAL A 51 3.77 -3.45 -2.66
N LEU A 52 5.06 -3.67 -2.53
CA LEU A 52 5.68 -4.08 -1.28
C LEU A 52 6.46 -2.90 -0.72
N VAL A 53 6.09 -2.45 0.47
CA VAL A 53 6.80 -1.39 1.21
C VAL A 53 7.52 -2.03 2.37
N ASN A 54 8.85 -1.88 2.40
CA ASN A 54 9.71 -2.49 3.41
C ASN A 54 10.42 -1.40 4.22
N TYR A 55 10.25 -1.42 5.53
CA TYR A 55 10.98 -0.57 6.48
C TYR A 55 12.25 -1.28 6.93
N TRP A 56 13.38 -0.62 6.77
CA TRP A 56 14.70 -1.16 7.06
C TRP A 56 15.66 -0.13 7.65
N ALA A 57 16.83 -0.57 8.11
CA ALA A 57 17.92 0.31 8.53
C ALA A 57 19.26 -0.31 8.15
N THR A 58 20.27 0.55 7.95
CA THR A 58 21.64 0.12 7.56
C THR A 58 22.35 -0.73 8.61
N TRP A 59 21.94 -0.64 9.86
CA TRP A 59 22.49 -1.35 11.01
C TRP A 59 21.66 -2.58 11.44
N CYS A 60 20.59 -2.93 10.72
CA CYS A 60 19.64 -3.99 11.08
C CYS A 60 20.03 -5.31 10.39
N PRO A 61 20.66 -6.29 11.05
CA PRO A 61 21.13 -7.52 10.40
C PRO A 61 20.03 -8.28 9.64
N PRO A 62 18.83 -8.57 10.20
CA PRO A 62 17.79 -9.28 9.46
C PRO A 62 17.24 -8.47 8.26
N CYS A 63 17.34 -7.12 8.29
CA CYS A 63 16.99 -6.31 7.13
C CYS A 63 17.99 -6.53 5.97
N LEU A 64 19.27 -6.68 6.29
CA LEU A 64 20.33 -6.89 5.29
C LEU A 64 20.23 -8.27 4.66
N GLU A 65 19.81 -9.26 5.41
CA GLU A 65 19.63 -10.64 4.95
C GLU A 65 18.51 -10.75 3.90
N GLU A 66 17.45 -9.93 3.98
CA GLU A 66 16.34 -9.98 3.03
C GLU A 66 16.53 -9.12 1.77
N ILE A 67 17.52 -8.20 1.73
CA ILE A 67 17.74 -7.31 0.57
C ILE A 67 17.91 -8.07 -0.75
N PRO A 68 18.67 -9.17 -0.86
CA PRO A 68 18.76 -9.93 -2.11
C PRO A 68 17.40 -10.44 -2.60
N ASP A 69 16.53 -10.89 -1.70
CA ASP A 69 15.18 -11.35 -2.02
C ASP A 69 14.29 -10.19 -2.49
N LEU A 70 14.41 -9.02 -1.86
CA LEU A 70 13.69 -7.80 -2.27
C LEU A 70 14.12 -7.33 -3.66
N ILE A 71 15.41 -7.40 -3.99
CA ILE A 71 15.96 -7.11 -5.33
C ILE A 71 15.35 -8.09 -6.33
N ALA A 72 15.43 -9.39 -6.06
CA ALA A 72 14.88 -10.43 -6.94
C ALA A 72 13.37 -10.27 -7.16
N LEU A 73 12.60 -9.91 -6.13
CA LEU A 73 11.17 -9.62 -6.22
C LEU A 73 10.90 -8.41 -7.12
N HIS A 74 11.68 -7.32 -6.97
CA HIS A 74 11.51 -6.10 -7.75
C HIS A 74 11.85 -6.30 -9.24
N GLU A 75 12.86 -7.08 -9.53
CA GLU A 75 13.35 -7.35 -10.89
C GLU A 75 12.52 -8.39 -11.63
N ASN A 76 11.83 -9.28 -10.92
CA ASN A 76 10.99 -10.31 -11.51
C ASN A 76 9.70 -9.71 -12.11
N LYS A 77 9.74 -9.38 -13.40
CA LYS A 77 8.60 -8.78 -14.13
C LYS A 77 7.35 -9.67 -14.16
N LYS A 78 7.49 -10.98 -13.93
CA LYS A 78 6.34 -11.92 -13.89
C LYS A 78 5.45 -11.68 -12.68
N ASN A 79 5.99 -11.17 -11.58
CA ASN A 79 5.24 -10.90 -10.35
C ASN A 79 4.38 -9.64 -10.44
N ASN A 80 4.63 -8.78 -11.43
CA ASN A 80 4.00 -7.46 -11.53
C ASN A 80 4.03 -6.70 -10.20
N LEU A 81 5.19 -6.76 -9.52
CA LEU A 81 5.43 -6.24 -8.18
C LEU A 81 6.43 -5.09 -8.23
N VAL A 82 6.17 -4.07 -7.43
CA VAL A 82 7.12 -2.98 -7.14
C VAL A 82 7.49 -3.07 -5.67
N VAL A 83 8.79 -3.01 -5.38
CA VAL A 83 9.32 -2.87 -4.01
C VAL A 83 9.68 -1.40 -3.78
N ILE A 84 9.43 -0.89 -2.57
CA ILE A 84 9.86 0.44 -2.10
C ILE A 84 10.49 0.24 -0.72
N GLY A 85 11.76 0.57 -0.57
CA GLY A 85 12.45 0.53 0.71
C GLY A 85 12.36 1.86 1.44
N ILE A 86 11.92 1.84 2.69
CA ILE A 86 11.88 3.02 3.57
C ILE A 86 12.99 2.90 4.61
N ALA A 87 14.05 3.67 4.44
CA ALA A 87 15.17 3.69 5.38
C ALA A 87 14.81 4.48 6.64
N LEU A 88 14.99 3.88 7.81
CA LEU A 88 14.76 4.51 9.11
C LEU A 88 16.08 4.62 9.90
N ASP A 89 16.09 5.51 10.91
CA ASP A 89 17.17 5.66 11.88
C ASP A 89 18.55 5.77 11.22
N TYR A 90 18.68 6.72 10.32
CA TYR A 90 19.90 7.06 9.59
C TYR A 90 20.44 8.43 10.03
N ARG A 91 21.76 8.63 9.89
CA ARG A 91 22.41 9.91 10.23
C ARG A 91 22.21 10.99 9.16
N ASN A 92 22.27 10.59 7.88
CA ASN A 92 22.07 11.48 6.73
C ASN A 92 21.74 10.68 5.47
N ALA A 93 21.26 11.35 4.44
CA ALA A 93 20.86 10.75 3.17
C ALA A 93 22.02 10.00 2.49
N LYS A 94 23.23 10.59 2.51
CA LYS A 94 24.43 10.02 1.88
C LYS A 94 24.76 8.63 2.44
N GLN A 95 24.66 8.46 3.77
CA GLN A 95 24.87 7.14 4.39
C GLN A 95 23.95 6.08 3.80
N VAL A 96 22.68 6.41 3.61
CA VAL A 96 21.66 5.46 3.10
C VAL A 96 21.92 5.14 1.63
N THR A 97 22.20 6.16 0.80
CA THR A 97 22.42 5.96 -0.64
C THR A 97 23.70 5.17 -0.90
N GLU A 98 24.82 5.54 -0.29
CA GLU A 98 26.08 4.79 -0.46
C GLU A 98 25.96 3.34 0.02
N PHE A 99 25.22 3.11 1.10
CA PHE A 99 24.97 1.76 1.60
C PHE A 99 24.13 0.94 0.63
N ALA A 100 23.03 1.51 0.12
CA ALA A 100 22.15 0.85 -0.85
C ALA A 100 22.88 0.57 -2.18
N ASP A 101 23.72 1.52 -2.65
CA ASP A 101 24.54 1.37 -3.85
C ASP A 101 25.57 0.23 -3.67
N GLY A 102 26.19 0.14 -2.50
CA GLY A 102 27.14 -0.93 -2.17
C GLY A 102 26.52 -2.33 -2.17
N LEU A 103 25.19 -2.42 -1.93
CA LEU A 103 24.43 -3.67 -1.99
C LEU A 103 23.71 -3.87 -3.35
N LEU A 104 23.93 -2.99 -4.33
CA LEU A 104 23.31 -3.01 -5.65
C LEU A 104 21.78 -3.02 -5.57
N VAL A 105 21.18 -2.29 -4.63
CA VAL A 105 19.75 -2.18 -4.47
C VAL A 105 19.13 -1.54 -5.71
N SER A 106 18.27 -2.27 -6.41
CA SER A 106 17.65 -1.84 -7.68
C SER A 106 16.25 -1.22 -7.53
N TYR A 107 15.68 -1.26 -6.33
CA TYR A 107 14.36 -0.68 -6.03
C TYR A 107 14.48 0.72 -5.39
N PRO A 108 13.43 1.58 -5.51
CA PRO A 108 13.40 2.90 -4.90
C PRO A 108 13.66 2.89 -3.40
N ILE A 109 14.55 3.77 -2.95
CA ILE A 109 14.83 4.01 -1.53
C ILE A 109 14.29 5.37 -1.13
N VAL A 110 13.47 5.40 -0.10
CA VAL A 110 12.87 6.59 0.50
C VAL A 110 13.48 6.83 1.87
N LEU A 111 13.79 8.08 2.18
CA LEU A 111 14.22 8.48 3.52
C LEU A 111 12.99 8.59 4.43
N GLY A 112 12.85 7.64 5.34
CA GLY A 112 11.74 7.55 6.26
C GLY A 112 11.79 8.65 7.33
N ASN A 113 10.62 9.12 7.71
CA ASN A 113 10.38 10.07 8.78
C ASN A 113 8.95 9.88 9.31
N PRO A 114 8.54 10.54 10.42
CA PRO A 114 7.19 10.39 10.96
C PRO A 114 6.06 10.64 9.95
N LYS A 115 6.25 11.59 9.01
CA LYS A 115 5.25 11.90 7.98
C LYS A 115 5.10 10.75 6.98
N VAL A 116 6.18 10.08 6.61
CA VAL A 116 6.16 8.89 5.74
C VAL A 116 5.51 7.71 6.45
N VAL A 117 5.92 7.45 7.69
CA VAL A 117 5.37 6.34 8.50
C VAL A 117 3.86 6.49 8.69
N ASN A 118 3.38 7.71 9.01
CA ASN A 118 1.94 7.96 9.21
C ASN A 118 1.08 7.73 7.96
N GLN A 119 1.65 7.78 6.76
CA GLN A 119 0.93 7.51 5.51
C GLN A 119 0.81 6.02 5.18
N ILE A 120 1.73 5.18 5.67
CA ILE A 120 1.86 3.78 5.28
C ILE A 120 1.38 2.86 6.40
N GLY A 121 1.91 3.06 7.62
CA GLY A 121 1.54 2.27 8.78
C GLY A 121 2.63 2.22 9.84
N PRO A 122 2.27 1.78 11.07
CA PRO A 122 3.16 1.76 12.22
C PRO A 122 4.32 0.77 12.05
N VAL A 123 5.48 1.12 12.60
CA VAL A 123 6.68 0.26 12.63
C VAL A 123 6.90 -0.22 14.05
N GLN A 124 6.63 -1.50 14.31
CA GLN A 124 6.79 -2.12 15.63
C GLN A 124 8.18 -2.72 15.85
N GLY A 125 8.94 -2.92 14.77
CA GLY A 125 10.29 -3.46 14.76
C GLY A 125 10.84 -3.46 13.34
N LEU A 126 12.11 -3.78 13.16
CA LEU A 126 12.74 -3.88 11.85
C LEU A 126 13.24 -5.32 11.57
N PRO A 127 13.04 -5.76 10.31
CA PRO A 127 12.26 -5.11 9.26
C PRO A 127 10.76 -5.19 9.52
N THR A 128 9.99 -4.28 8.91
CA THR A 128 8.51 -4.37 8.82
C THR A 128 8.11 -4.19 7.37
N THR A 129 7.29 -5.10 6.87
CA THR A 129 6.85 -5.12 5.47
C THR A 129 5.34 -5.00 5.36
N TYR A 130 4.87 -4.16 4.45
CA TYR A 130 3.47 -4.00 4.05
C TYR A 130 3.31 -4.43 2.60
N LEU A 131 2.28 -5.24 2.31
CA LEU A 131 1.95 -5.66 0.96
C LEU A 131 0.56 -5.15 0.56
N TYR A 132 0.53 -4.45 -0.58
CA TYR A 132 -0.69 -3.93 -1.19
C TYR A 132 -1.00 -4.70 -2.47
N ASN A 133 -2.26 -5.03 -2.68
CA ASN A 133 -2.73 -5.70 -3.88
C ASN A 133 -2.90 -4.71 -5.07
N PRO A 134 -3.18 -5.18 -6.30
CA PRO A 134 -3.39 -4.34 -7.47
C PRO A 134 -4.52 -3.31 -7.37
N ASP A 135 -5.46 -3.49 -6.43
CA ASP A 135 -6.52 -2.52 -6.15
C ASP A 135 -6.07 -1.41 -5.17
N GLY A 136 -4.82 -1.48 -4.67
CA GLY A 136 -4.27 -0.56 -3.68
C GLY A 136 -4.72 -0.84 -2.24
N LYS A 137 -5.24 -2.04 -1.96
CA LYS A 137 -5.62 -2.45 -0.60
C LYS A 137 -4.45 -3.15 0.08
N MET A 138 -4.15 -2.77 1.30
CA MET A 138 -3.20 -3.49 2.15
C MET A 138 -3.78 -4.87 2.49
N VAL A 139 -3.05 -5.93 2.17
CA VAL A 139 -3.50 -7.33 2.29
C VAL A 139 -2.62 -8.17 3.20
N ALA A 140 -1.43 -7.70 3.52
CA ALA A 140 -0.54 -8.34 4.49
C ALA A 140 0.39 -7.32 5.14
N GLN A 141 0.77 -7.64 6.38
CA GLN A 141 1.82 -6.98 7.15
C GLN A 141 2.65 -8.06 7.83
N GLN A 142 3.96 -7.90 7.82
CA GLN A 142 4.90 -8.80 8.51
C GLN A 142 5.91 -7.96 9.28
N VAL A 143 6.15 -8.32 10.54
CA VAL A 143 7.29 -7.86 11.35
C VAL A 143 8.31 -8.99 11.39
N GLY A 144 9.58 -8.67 11.12
CA GLY A 144 10.65 -9.63 10.89
C GLY A 144 10.90 -9.88 9.40
N ALA A 145 12.04 -10.52 9.09
CA ALA A 145 12.48 -10.76 7.72
C ALA A 145 11.46 -11.59 6.91
N ILE A 146 11.41 -11.32 5.63
CA ILE A 146 10.59 -12.04 4.65
C ILE A 146 11.50 -12.75 3.64
N THR A 147 10.97 -13.74 2.94
CA THR A 147 11.65 -14.38 1.82
C THR A 147 10.89 -14.15 0.52
N ARG A 148 11.62 -14.21 -0.60
CA ARG A 148 11.02 -14.12 -1.94
C ARG A 148 9.90 -15.15 -2.12
N GLU A 149 10.15 -16.40 -1.74
CA GLU A 149 9.21 -17.52 -1.89
C GLU A 149 7.90 -17.27 -1.10
N ALA A 150 8.00 -16.72 0.11
CA ALA A 150 6.84 -16.40 0.93
C ALA A 150 5.96 -15.33 0.26
N VAL A 151 6.58 -14.27 -0.28
CA VAL A 151 5.87 -13.20 -1.00
C VAL A 151 5.24 -13.72 -2.28
N GLU A 152 5.99 -14.45 -3.11
CA GLU A 152 5.50 -15.02 -4.38
C GLU A 152 4.34 -16.00 -4.14
N SER A 153 4.44 -16.87 -3.14
CA SER A 153 3.37 -17.80 -2.74
C SER A 153 2.12 -17.06 -2.29
N HIS A 154 2.28 -15.99 -1.50
CA HIS A 154 1.15 -15.16 -1.06
C HIS A 154 0.44 -14.51 -2.27
N ILE A 155 1.19 -13.90 -3.18
CA ILE A 155 0.67 -13.28 -4.42
C ILE A 155 -0.08 -14.32 -5.25
N ALA A 156 0.52 -15.50 -5.49
CA ALA A 156 -0.09 -16.57 -6.27
C ALA A 156 -1.41 -17.02 -5.66
N SER A 157 -1.47 -17.21 -4.34
CA SER A 157 -2.69 -17.62 -3.62
C SER A 157 -3.84 -16.64 -3.76
N LYS A 158 -3.56 -15.35 -3.88
CA LYS A 158 -4.56 -14.27 -4.05
C LYS A 158 -5.00 -14.10 -5.50
N THR A 159 -4.09 -14.36 -6.43
CA THR A 159 -4.37 -14.25 -7.89
C THR A 159 -5.19 -15.45 -8.39
N ALA A 160 -4.96 -16.65 -7.82
CA ALA A 160 -5.68 -17.87 -8.18
C ALA A 160 -7.13 -17.93 -7.65
N ARG A 161 -7.56 -17.00 -6.77
CA ARG A 161 -8.93 -17.00 -6.24
C ARG A 161 -9.87 -16.34 -7.27
N PRO A 162 -10.85 -17.08 -7.85
CA PRO A 162 -11.78 -16.50 -8.83
C PRO A 162 -12.54 -15.34 -8.17
N LYS A 163 -12.67 -14.23 -8.89
CA LYS A 163 -13.56 -13.14 -8.50
C LYS A 163 -15.00 -13.69 -8.48
N LYS A 164 -15.60 -13.82 -7.30
CA LYS A 164 -17.03 -14.10 -7.18
C LYS A 164 -17.81 -12.81 -7.46
#